data_1d6eaf8c62f3ca66510768f3c7dff896
#
_entry.id   1d6eaf8c62f3ca66510768f3c7dff896
#
_cell.length_a   1.000
_cell.length_b   1.000
_cell.length_c   1.000
_cell.angle_alpha   90.00
_cell.angle_beta   90.00
_cell.angle_gamma   90.00
#
_symmetry.space_group_name_H-M   'P 1'
#
loop_
_entity.id
_entity.type
_entity.pdbx_description
1 polymer ?
#
loop_
_entity_poly.entity_id
_entity_poly.type
_entity_poly.pdbx_seq_one_letter_code
_entity_poly.pdbx_strand_id
1 'polypeptide(L)'
;MKTFVRLTRLAALLCLTGSLSQVAAHAASKDTSGTIVIVFKDGHRQSFNLSDIDRVEFAGGASSASADSYRVPSRGRFIGKWECGDGQGNNFYITLNEDGTAHRSIGEVNGRWEYVDGEAHITWDDGRRDAIRKSGPQYFKFAYGEGKSFTDDPDNVAHARNTAAGPA
;
A
#
# COMPACT_ATOMS: atom_id res chain seq x y z
N MET A 1 -18.17 47.74 -74.85
CA MET A 1 -19.25 48.58 -74.23
C MET A 1 -19.00 48.55 -72.72
N LYS A 2 -18.94 49.71 -72.20
CA LYS A 2 -18.69 50.07 -70.78
C LYS A 2 -19.84 49.64 -69.90
N THR A 3 -19.63 49.15 -68.73
CA THR A 3 -20.49 49.46 -67.58
C THR A 3 -19.76 49.31 -66.24
N PHE A 4 -19.63 50.43 -65.59
CA PHE A 4 -19.15 50.61 -64.22
C PHE A 4 -20.21 50.13 -63.26
N VAL A 5 -19.83 49.38 -62.19
CA VAL A 5 -20.64 49.32 -60.98
C VAL A 5 -19.76 49.52 -59.75
N ARG A 6 -20.26 50.36 -58.92
CA ARG A 6 -19.63 51.07 -57.80
C ARG A 6 -19.29 50.17 -56.60
N LEU A 7 -18.15 50.46 -56.02
CA LEU A 7 -17.65 50.09 -54.72
C LEU A 7 -18.57 50.61 -53.59
N THR A 8 -19.09 49.76 -52.76
CA THR A 8 -19.67 50.13 -51.46
C THR A 8 -18.87 49.42 -50.37
N ARG A 9 -18.13 50.21 -49.62
CA ARG A 9 -17.40 49.77 -48.43
C ARG A 9 -18.41 49.64 -47.31
N LEU A 10 -18.55 48.42 -46.74
CA LEU A 10 -19.23 48.20 -45.46
C LEU A 10 -18.17 47.80 -44.43
N ALA A 11 -17.92 48.72 -43.51
CA ALA A 11 -17.04 48.47 -42.37
C ALA A 11 -17.82 47.60 -41.37
N ALA A 12 -17.41 46.35 -41.24
CA ALA A 12 -17.93 45.51 -40.18
C ALA A 12 -17.00 45.62 -38.97
N LEU A 13 -17.50 46.23 -37.92
CA LEU A 13 -16.86 46.30 -36.59
C LEU A 13 -16.91 44.95 -35.95
N LEU A 14 -15.75 44.29 -35.85
CA LEU A 14 -15.61 42.99 -35.21
C LEU A 14 -15.45 43.18 -33.69
N CYS A 15 -16.55 43.06 -32.93
CA CYS A 15 -16.47 42.93 -31.47
C CYS A 15 -15.88 41.56 -31.08
N LEU A 16 -14.62 41.58 -30.64
CA LEU A 16 -14.00 40.44 -30.03
C LEU A 16 -14.53 40.30 -28.59
N THR A 17 -15.57 39.49 -28.38
CA THR A 17 -15.97 39.06 -27.06
C THR A 17 -15.09 37.86 -26.68
N GLY A 18 -14.05 38.15 -25.89
CA GLY A 18 -13.21 37.10 -25.29
C GLY A 18 -14.02 36.30 -24.26
N SER A 19 -14.44 35.10 -24.65
CA SER A 19 -14.99 34.14 -23.71
C SER A 19 -13.82 33.57 -22.87
N LEU A 20 -13.67 34.06 -21.63
CA LEU A 20 -12.85 33.39 -20.62
C LEU A 20 -13.51 32.06 -20.29
N SER A 21 -13.02 30.97 -20.89
CA SER A 21 -13.35 29.63 -20.44
C SER A 21 -12.69 29.42 -19.11
N GLN A 22 -13.42 29.54 -18.02
CA GLN A 22 -13.01 29.07 -16.71
C GLN A 22 -12.96 27.54 -16.78
N VAL A 23 -11.73 26.98 -16.87
CA VAL A 23 -11.51 25.60 -16.61
C VAL A 23 -11.71 25.39 -15.11
N ALA A 24 -12.90 24.96 -14.71
CA ALA A 24 -13.14 24.48 -13.37
C ALA A 24 -12.29 23.20 -13.21
N ALA A 25 -11.17 23.33 -12.49
CA ALA A 25 -10.44 22.19 -12.02
C ALA A 25 -11.34 21.41 -11.05
N HIS A 26 -12.01 20.38 -11.55
CA HIS A 26 -12.65 19.40 -10.71
C HIS A 26 -11.51 18.67 -9.98
N ALA A 27 -11.30 19.02 -8.71
CA ALA A 27 -10.56 18.16 -7.81
C ALA A 27 -11.31 16.82 -7.82
N ALA A 28 -10.70 15.81 -8.40
CA ALA A 28 -11.20 14.45 -8.33
C ALA A 28 -11.25 14.08 -6.85
N SER A 29 -12.44 14.06 -6.27
CA SER A 29 -12.69 13.45 -4.98
C SER A 29 -12.25 12.01 -5.13
N LYS A 30 -11.21 11.63 -4.39
CA LYS A 30 -10.82 10.24 -4.26
C LYS A 30 -11.99 9.59 -3.52
N ASP A 31 -12.86 8.91 -4.26
CA ASP A 31 -13.95 8.13 -3.67
C ASP A 31 -13.30 7.04 -2.82
N THR A 32 -13.16 7.32 -1.54
CA THR A 32 -12.73 6.35 -0.54
C THR A 32 -13.96 5.53 -0.17
N SER A 33 -14.43 4.72 -1.11
CA SER A 33 -15.45 3.72 -0.83
C SER A 33 -14.79 2.55 -0.13
N GLY A 34 -15.00 2.44 1.16
CA GLY A 34 -14.48 1.37 1.98
C GLY A 34 -15.29 1.28 3.27
N THR A 35 -15.19 0.15 3.96
CA THR A 35 -15.87 -0.09 5.22
C THR A 35 -14.86 -0.55 6.27
N ILE A 36 -14.85 0.09 7.43
CA ILE A 36 -14.15 -0.43 8.61
C ILE A 36 -15.11 -1.34 9.35
N VAL A 37 -14.67 -2.56 9.64
CA VAL A 37 -15.43 -3.50 10.49
C VAL A 37 -14.68 -3.66 11.81
N ILE A 38 -15.32 -3.27 12.90
CA ILE A 38 -14.82 -3.51 14.26
C ILE A 38 -15.43 -4.81 14.74
N VAL A 39 -14.56 -5.76 15.12
CA VAL A 39 -14.98 -7.03 15.73
C VAL A 39 -14.68 -6.94 17.22
N PHE A 40 -15.71 -7.06 18.03
CA PHE A 40 -15.60 -7.02 19.49
C PHE A 40 -15.25 -8.39 20.07
N LYS A 41 -14.76 -8.42 21.31
CA LYS A 41 -14.33 -9.66 21.97
C LYS A 41 -15.47 -10.66 22.21
N ASP A 42 -16.71 -10.18 22.25
CA ASP A 42 -17.93 -10.99 22.35
C ASP A 42 -18.44 -11.52 21.00
N GLY A 43 -17.70 -11.18 19.90
CA GLY A 43 -17.98 -11.65 18.56
C GLY A 43 -18.96 -10.78 17.75
N HIS A 44 -19.59 -9.75 18.35
CA HIS A 44 -20.41 -8.86 17.55
C HIS A 44 -19.55 -7.97 16.65
N ARG A 45 -20.12 -7.50 15.54
CA ARG A 45 -19.43 -6.68 14.53
C ARG A 45 -20.18 -5.38 14.32
N GLN A 46 -19.42 -4.31 14.17
CA GLN A 46 -19.95 -3.00 13.80
C GLN A 46 -19.21 -2.48 12.57
N SER A 47 -19.96 -2.07 11.56
CA SER A 47 -19.41 -1.57 10.30
C SER A 47 -19.61 -0.06 10.19
N PHE A 48 -18.59 0.64 9.69
CA PHE A 48 -18.60 2.08 9.45
C PHE A 48 -18.12 2.35 8.03
N ASN A 49 -18.82 3.23 7.30
CA ASN A 49 -18.31 3.68 6.01
C ASN A 49 -17.11 4.62 6.22
N LEU A 50 -16.06 4.44 5.44
CA LEU A 50 -14.88 5.33 5.51
C LEU A 50 -15.21 6.78 5.17
N SER A 51 -16.22 7.01 4.32
CA SER A 51 -16.72 8.34 4.01
C SER A 51 -17.30 9.09 5.21
N ASP A 52 -17.77 8.37 6.23
CA ASP A 52 -18.43 8.93 7.41
C ASP A 52 -17.45 9.12 8.57
N ILE A 53 -16.17 8.74 8.37
CA ILE A 53 -15.12 8.77 9.38
C ILE A 53 -14.13 9.89 9.01
N ASP A 54 -14.09 10.93 9.82
CA ASP A 54 -13.05 11.97 9.71
C ASP A 54 -11.71 11.46 10.25
N ARG A 55 -11.75 10.83 11.41
CA ARG A 55 -10.54 10.33 12.10
C ARG A 55 -10.88 9.20 13.08
N VAL A 56 -10.00 8.23 13.20
CA VAL A 56 -10.07 7.21 14.27
C VAL A 56 -9.03 7.55 15.34
N GLU A 57 -9.47 7.78 16.56
CA GLU A 57 -8.60 8.04 17.71
C GLU A 57 -8.70 6.90 18.72
N PHE A 58 -7.56 6.43 19.19
CA PHE A 58 -7.50 5.48 20.28
C PHE A 58 -7.18 6.23 21.58
N ALA A 59 -8.22 6.50 22.38
CA ALA A 59 -8.07 7.12 23.67
C ALA A 59 -7.56 6.08 24.67
N GLY A 60 -6.33 6.16 25.07
CA GLY A 60 -5.79 5.34 26.15
C GLY A 60 -4.33 4.95 25.94
N GLY A 61 -3.45 5.73 26.53
CA GLY A 61 -2.04 5.38 26.64
C GLY A 61 -1.13 6.36 25.95
N ALA A 62 -0.85 7.46 26.62
CA ALA A 62 0.34 8.25 26.38
C ALA A 62 1.57 7.40 26.77
N SER A 63 1.99 6.53 25.86
CA SER A 63 3.35 6.02 25.86
C SER A 63 3.92 6.16 24.46
N SER A 64 5.14 6.67 24.41
CA SER A 64 5.92 6.91 23.20
C SER A 64 6.05 5.67 22.26
N ALA A 65 5.67 4.49 22.73
CA ALA A 65 5.56 3.26 21.95
C ALA A 65 4.41 3.28 20.92
N SER A 66 3.36 4.10 21.12
CA SER A 66 2.19 4.10 20.24
C SER A 66 2.43 4.80 18.90
N ALA A 67 3.28 5.82 18.87
CA ALA A 67 3.59 6.53 17.63
C ALA A 67 4.43 5.69 16.66
N ASP A 68 5.26 4.81 17.16
CA ASP A 68 6.10 3.93 16.35
C ASP A 68 5.31 2.77 15.73
N SER A 69 4.18 2.40 16.33
CA SER A 69 3.30 1.35 15.81
C SER A 69 2.68 1.70 14.45
N TYR A 70 2.47 2.99 14.18
CA TYR A 70 1.88 3.48 12.93
C TYR A 70 2.91 4.01 11.93
N ARG A 71 4.19 4.03 12.29
CA ARG A 71 5.23 4.41 11.35
C ARG A 71 5.45 3.34 10.30
N VAL A 72 5.50 3.77 9.05
CA VAL A 72 5.94 2.91 7.95
C VAL A 72 7.39 2.50 8.19
N PRO A 73 7.71 1.21 8.27
CA PRO A 73 9.08 0.75 8.49
C PRO A 73 9.98 1.18 7.34
N SER A 74 11.21 1.55 7.61
CA SER A 74 12.21 1.75 6.55
C SER A 74 12.73 0.40 6.04
N ARG A 75 13.33 0.38 4.84
CA ARG A 75 13.97 -0.82 4.25
C ARG A 75 14.92 -1.52 5.22
N GLY A 76 15.74 -0.76 5.95
CA GLY A 76 16.73 -1.32 6.89
C GLY A 76 16.11 -2.13 8.02
N ARG A 77 14.84 -1.91 8.36
CA ARG A 77 14.13 -2.70 9.40
C ARG A 77 13.82 -4.13 8.96
N PHE A 78 13.84 -4.39 7.65
CA PHE A 78 13.58 -5.73 7.12
C PHE A 78 14.85 -6.56 6.95
N ILE A 79 16.04 -5.94 6.88
CA ILE A 79 17.31 -6.64 6.76
C ILE A 79 17.54 -7.51 8.00
N GLY A 80 18.00 -8.74 7.78
CA GLY A 80 18.36 -9.68 8.84
C GLY A 80 17.57 -10.98 8.79
N LYS A 81 17.61 -11.71 9.91
CA LYS A 81 17.01 -13.03 10.06
C LYS A 81 15.64 -12.93 10.73
N TRP A 82 14.64 -13.42 10.05
CA TRP A 82 13.24 -13.45 10.50
C TRP A 82 12.84 -14.86 10.90
N GLU A 83 12.31 -15.03 12.10
CA GLU A 83 11.62 -16.23 12.53
C GLU A 83 10.14 -16.11 12.08
N CYS A 84 9.67 -17.06 11.31
CA CYS A 84 8.33 -17.07 10.71
C CYS A 84 7.62 -18.39 11.01
N GLY A 85 6.31 -18.32 11.29
CA GLY A 85 5.48 -19.52 11.39
C GLY A 85 5.17 -20.14 10.02
N ASP A 86 5.03 -21.47 9.98
CA ASP A 86 4.59 -22.21 8.79
C ASP A 86 3.03 -22.31 8.68
N GLY A 87 2.32 -21.88 9.72
CA GLY A 87 0.87 -22.02 9.85
C GLY A 87 0.41 -23.38 10.40
N GLN A 88 1.33 -24.29 10.68
CA GLN A 88 1.06 -25.60 11.27
C GLN A 88 1.65 -25.76 12.69
N GLY A 89 2.15 -24.66 13.25
CA GLY A 89 2.71 -24.62 14.59
C GLY A 89 4.23 -24.75 14.65
N ASN A 90 4.92 -24.85 13.50
CA ASN A 90 6.38 -24.88 13.47
C ASN A 90 6.93 -23.53 13.00
N ASN A 91 8.17 -23.25 13.35
CA ASN A 91 8.89 -22.06 12.91
C ASN A 91 10.00 -22.42 11.92
N PHE A 92 10.26 -21.49 11.01
CA PHE A 92 11.40 -21.53 10.11
C PHE A 92 11.98 -20.12 9.98
N TYR A 93 13.09 -19.98 9.26
CA TYR A 93 13.76 -18.71 9.12
C TYR A 93 13.78 -18.21 7.68
N ILE A 94 13.57 -16.90 7.54
CA ILE A 94 13.81 -16.13 6.32
C ILE A 94 14.94 -15.15 6.60
N THR A 95 16.00 -15.17 5.81
CA THR A 95 17.08 -14.18 5.87
C THR A 95 16.96 -13.23 4.70
N LEU A 96 16.92 -11.93 4.98
CA LEU A 96 16.88 -10.85 4.00
C LEU A 96 18.20 -10.10 4.06
N ASN A 97 18.99 -10.19 3.00
CA ASN A 97 20.29 -9.55 2.91
C ASN A 97 20.19 -8.12 2.34
N GLU A 98 21.15 -7.29 2.66
CA GLU A 98 21.21 -5.90 2.21
C GLU A 98 21.27 -5.77 0.68
N ASP A 99 21.91 -6.74 0.01
CA ASP A 99 22.04 -6.80 -1.45
C ASP A 99 20.76 -7.24 -2.19
N GLY A 100 19.65 -7.46 -1.46
CA GLY A 100 18.37 -7.87 -2.02
C GLY A 100 18.25 -9.39 -2.23
N THR A 101 19.23 -10.19 -1.83
CA THR A 101 19.07 -11.65 -1.80
C THR A 101 18.29 -12.10 -0.59
N ALA A 102 17.57 -13.21 -0.73
CA ALA A 102 16.80 -13.84 0.33
C ALA A 102 17.08 -15.34 0.40
N HIS A 103 16.98 -15.89 1.61
CA HIS A 103 17.11 -17.33 1.83
C HIS A 103 16.04 -17.80 2.82
N ARG A 104 15.41 -18.93 2.54
CA ARG A 104 14.41 -19.59 3.38
C ARG A 104 14.90 -20.95 3.83
N SER A 105 14.95 -21.17 5.16
CA SER A 105 15.48 -22.41 5.73
C SER A 105 14.57 -23.63 5.52
N ILE A 106 13.27 -23.43 5.38
CA ILE A 106 12.36 -24.52 4.99
C ILE A 106 12.49 -24.76 3.48
N GLY A 107 12.93 -25.99 3.11
CA GLY A 107 13.18 -26.35 1.73
C GLY A 107 14.49 -25.79 1.15
N GLU A 108 15.30 -25.07 1.94
CA GLU A 108 16.59 -24.49 1.53
C GLU A 108 16.48 -23.72 0.21
N VAL A 109 15.52 -22.77 0.13
CA VAL A 109 15.19 -22.04 -1.09
C VAL A 109 15.81 -20.65 -1.06
N ASN A 110 16.45 -20.28 -2.15
CA ASN A 110 16.92 -18.93 -2.39
C ASN A 110 15.87 -18.10 -3.11
N GLY A 111 16.05 -16.76 -3.09
CA GLY A 111 15.16 -15.82 -3.75
C GLY A 111 15.72 -14.40 -3.73
N ARG A 112 14.89 -13.48 -4.09
CA ARG A 112 15.17 -12.05 -4.03
C ARG A 112 14.07 -11.32 -3.28
N TRP A 113 14.44 -10.21 -2.65
CA TRP A 113 13.49 -9.35 -1.98
C TRP A 113 13.70 -7.90 -2.35
N GLU A 114 12.60 -7.17 -2.31
CA GLU A 114 12.54 -5.72 -2.52
C GLU A 114 11.68 -5.07 -1.45
N TYR A 115 11.97 -3.80 -1.19
CA TYR A 115 11.15 -3.00 -0.30
C TYR A 115 10.12 -2.22 -1.12
N VAL A 116 8.84 -2.47 -0.86
CA VAL A 116 7.71 -1.86 -1.57
C VAL A 116 6.71 -1.33 -0.53
N ASP A 117 6.46 -0.04 -0.52
CA ASP A 117 5.42 0.64 0.28
C ASP A 117 5.37 0.25 1.78
N GLY A 118 6.53 0.05 2.40
CA GLY A 118 6.61 -0.31 3.81
C GLY A 118 6.60 -1.81 4.09
N GLU A 119 6.73 -2.64 3.06
CA GLU A 119 6.73 -4.09 3.14
C GLU A 119 8.02 -4.68 2.53
N ALA A 120 8.40 -5.88 2.96
CA ALA A 120 9.38 -6.68 2.24
C ALA A 120 8.64 -7.68 1.35
N HIS A 121 8.77 -7.54 0.04
CA HIS A 121 8.25 -8.47 -0.96
C HIS A 121 9.34 -9.43 -1.39
N ILE A 122 9.11 -10.73 -1.25
CA ILE A 122 10.09 -11.78 -1.49
C ILE A 122 9.58 -12.69 -2.60
N THR A 123 10.38 -12.89 -3.65
CA THR A 123 10.12 -13.86 -4.71
C THR A 123 11.14 -14.99 -4.61
N TRP A 124 10.63 -16.20 -4.46
CA TRP A 124 11.44 -17.41 -4.32
C TRP A 124 11.74 -18.05 -5.65
N ASP A 125 12.88 -18.76 -5.74
CA ASP A 125 13.29 -19.48 -6.96
C ASP A 125 12.34 -20.65 -7.30
N ASP A 126 11.52 -21.08 -6.33
CA ASP A 126 10.48 -22.10 -6.52
C ASP A 126 9.12 -21.52 -7.04
N GLY A 127 9.08 -20.24 -7.41
CA GLY A 127 7.89 -19.57 -7.95
C GLY A 127 6.90 -19.05 -6.92
N ARG A 128 7.08 -19.36 -5.65
CA ARG A 128 6.27 -18.85 -4.55
C ARG A 128 6.68 -17.42 -4.17
N ARG A 129 5.84 -16.76 -3.38
CA ARG A 129 6.13 -15.42 -2.85
C ARG A 129 5.77 -15.33 -1.38
N ASP A 130 6.51 -14.50 -0.66
CA ASP A 130 6.17 -14.08 0.70
C ASP A 130 6.22 -12.56 0.80
N ALA A 131 5.34 -11.96 1.62
CA ALA A 131 5.48 -10.57 2.03
C ALA A 131 5.60 -10.50 3.55
N ILE A 132 6.53 -9.67 4.06
CA ILE A 132 6.57 -9.33 5.49
C ILE A 132 6.01 -7.92 5.65
N ARG A 133 4.92 -7.82 6.42
CA ARG A 133 4.15 -6.59 6.64
C ARG A 133 4.08 -6.26 8.12
N LYS A 134 4.15 -4.97 8.43
CA LYS A 134 3.89 -4.48 9.78
C LYS A 134 2.39 -4.28 9.95
N SER A 135 1.84 -4.80 11.06
CA SER A 135 0.45 -4.55 11.47
C SER A 135 0.44 -4.18 12.95
N GLY A 136 0.19 -2.91 13.24
CA GLY A 136 0.37 -2.36 14.57
C GLY A 136 1.82 -2.48 15.06
N PRO A 137 2.08 -3.02 16.26
CA PRO A 137 3.43 -3.23 16.78
C PRO A 137 4.13 -4.48 16.23
N GLN A 138 3.42 -5.34 15.49
CA GLN A 138 3.88 -6.67 15.09
C GLN A 138 4.14 -6.77 13.60
N TYR A 139 4.86 -7.80 13.22
CA TYR A 139 5.05 -8.17 11.81
C TYR A 139 4.42 -9.53 11.53
N PHE A 140 3.95 -9.68 10.30
CA PHE A 140 3.35 -10.91 9.80
C PHE A 140 3.94 -11.27 8.45
N LYS A 141 4.12 -12.57 8.22
CA LYS A 141 4.45 -13.12 6.92
C LYS A 141 3.14 -13.53 6.23
N PHE A 142 2.97 -13.09 5.00
CA PHE A 142 1.90 -13.45 4.09
C PHE A 142 2.50 -14.34 3.00
N ALA A 143 2.03 -15.57 2.88
CA ALA A 143 2.54 -16.52 1.91
C ALA A 143 1.59 -16.65 0.72
N TYR A 144 2.16 -16.69 -0.47
CA TYR A 144 1.44 -16.81 -1.75
C TYR A 144 2.02 -17.99 -2.53
N GLY A 145 1.15 -18.88 -2.97
CA GLY A 145 1.51 -20.02 -3.80
C GLY A 145 2.03 -19.63 -5.17
N GLU A 146 2.50 -20.63 -5.89
CA GLU A 146 2.97 -20.45 -7.26
C GLU A 146 1.89 -19.79 -8.15
N GLY A 147 2.28 -18.84 -8.97
CA GLY A 147 1.38 -18.09 -9.86
C GLY A 147 0.61 -16.95 -9.20
N LYS A 148 0.56 -16.84 -7.88
CA LYS A 148 -0.10 -15.72 -7.19
C LYS A 148 0.79 -14.47 -7.14
N SER A 149 0.15 -13.30 -7.15
CA SER A 149 0.77 -11.99 -6.94
C SER A 149 0.62 -11.52 -5.49
N PHE A 150 1.31 -10.43 -5.12
CA PHE A 150 1.18 -9.82 -3.78
C PHE A 150 -0.17 -9.11 -3.54
N THR A 151 -0.99 -8.96 -4.58
CA THR A 151 -2.33 -8.37 -4.51
C THR A 151 -3.44 -9.41 -4.38
N ASP A 152 -3.11 -10.69 -4.53
CA ASP A 152 -4.06 -11.78 -4.33
C ASP A 152 -4.25 -12.09 -2.85
N ASP A 153 -5.26 -12.89 -2.53
CA ASP A 153 -5.44 -13.40 -1.18
C ASP A 153 -4.30 -14.37 -0.83
N PRO A 154 -3.62 -14.17 0.33
CA PRO A 154 -2.55 -15.05 0.76
C PRO A 154 -3.10 -16.42 1.15
N ASP A 155 -2.33 -17.46 0.88
CA ASP A 155 -2.68 -18.83 1.27
C ASP A 155 -2.45 -19.07 2.77
N ASN A 156 -1.54 -18.31 3.38
CA ASN A 156 -1.22 -18.39 4.80
C ASN A 156 -0.75 -17.04 5.32
N VAL A 157 -1.13 -16.74 6.58
CA VAL A 157 -0.64 -15.60 7.34
C VAL A 157 -0.14 -16.10 8.67
N ALA A 158 1.11 -15.78 9.01
CA ALA A 158 1.74 -16.19 10.24
C ALA A 158 2.58 -15.06 10.85
N HIS A 159 2.85 -15.12 12.14
CA HIS A 159 3.74 -14.17 12.79
C HIS A 159 5.14 -14.19 12.16
N ALA A 160 5.77 -13.02 12.11
CA ALA A 160 7.16 -12.85 11.72
C ALA A 160 7.87 -11.96 12.74
N ARG A 161 9.06 -12.38 13.19
CA ARG A 161 9.87 -11.64 14.14
C ARG A 161 11.30 -11.52 13.63
N ASN A 162 11.81 -10.29 13.49
CA ASN A 162 13.21 -10.08 13.16
C ASN A 162 14.07 -10.43 14.39
N THR A 163 14.88 -11.46 14.29
CA THR A 163 15.73 -11.94 15.38
C THR A 163 17.04 -11.17 15.51
N ALA A 164 17.41 -10.38 14.50
CA ALA A 164 18.58 -9.50 14.51
C ALA A 164 18.25 -8.10 15.07
N ALA A 165 16.96 -7.70 15.08
CA ALA A 165 16.55 -6.49 15.76
C ALA A 165 16.59 -6.77 17.27
N GLY A 166 17.38 -5.99 18.02
CA GLY A 166 17.36 -6.03 19.48
C GLY A 166 15.94 -5.83 20.01
N PRO A 167 15.69 -6.18 21.30
CA PRO A 167 14.41 -5.95 21.92
C PRO A 167 14.04 -4.46 21.79
N ALA A 168 12.80 -4.22 21.37
CA ALA A 168 12.24 -2.89 21.23
C ALA A 168 11.97 -2.26 22.60
#